data_97eb6f71a81ff0b02a3a86a8a73b9c78
#
_entry.id   97eb6f71a81ff0b02a3a86a8a73b9c78
#
_cell.length_a   1.000
_cell.length_b   1.000
_cell.length_c   1.000
_cell.angle_alpha   90.00
_cell.angle_beta   90.00
_cell.angle_gamma   90.00
#
_symmetry.space_group_name_H-M   'P 1'
#
loop_
_entity.id
_entity.type
_entity.pdbx_description
1 polymer ?
#
loop_
_entity_poly.entity_id
_entity_poly.type
_entity_poly.pdbx_seq_one_letter_code
_entity_poly.pdbx_strand_id
1 'polypeptide(L)'
;MSETEKIEREVMEYDVVVVGGGPAGLSFAIRLKQLQPDKTVCVLEKASAIGAHSLSGAVFEPGPLDRLLPKWRDEYKGMKVPAAKDVFSILSQKGSFDVPNWLTKPFPKSMFYSTPFDNHGNFIISLGQLTAWLAQQAEALDVDILPGYSASAAVFDDAGRVKGVQTGDMGIAKDGKPGPNFTPGIEIHAGLTVLAEGARGSISKQLVKRFKLSEGRDPQVYALGFKELWQLPAGRVDPGRIEHALGWPMDSKTYAGSFLYHLDSDRVYVGYIVGLNYEDPRLKPFEAFQQFKNHPTVKSLLEGGEILSAGARTIATGGWQSLPQLEMPGALLIGDAGGTLNFVKIKGVHQAIRSGALAGEHVAAHPTGEGFDAVWRASEGGQELKRVRNAKPAFKRGLWVGLLNSAWETLTCGKSPWTLHNTEDYQQLQKLDEYASPEREWIDRTLPPRDRVSSVFFANNSHDEAQPAHLKVADTNICATRCTTEYGNPCERFCPAGVYEMVDDNAGGKRLQINAANCVHCKACDIKDPYAIITWTTPEGGSGPNYQNL
;
A
#
# COMPACT_ATOMS: atom_id res chain seq x y z
N MET A 1 36.64 -20.11 -5.95
CA MET A 1 35.46 -19.49 -6.60
C MET A 1 34.93 -20.57 -7.52
N SER A 2 33.89 -21.32 -7.11
CA SER A 2 33.20 -22.26 -8.01
C SER A 2 32.46 -21.45 -9.04
N GLU A 3 32.66 -21.75 -10.33
CA GLU A 3 31.79 -21.32 -11.40
C GLU A 3 30.38 -21.75 -11.00
N THR A 4 29.54 -20.80 -10.64
CA THR A 4 28.09 -21.02 -10.55
C THR A 4 27.66 -21.35 -11.96
N GLU A 5 27.29 -22.60 -12.23
CA GLU A 5 26.65 -22.99 -13.46
C GLU A 5 25.54 -22.00 -13.75
N LYS A 6 25.62 -21.32 -14.87
CA LYS A 6 24.64 -20.35 -15.30
C LYS A 6 23.35 -21.11 -15.59
N ILE A 7 22.36 -21.00 -14.72
CA ILE A 7 21.04 -21.64 -14.91
C ILE A 7 20.48 -21.12 -16.23
N GLU A 8 20.25 -22.01 -17.19
CA GLU A 8 19.55 -21.67 -18.44
C GLU A 8 18.08 -21.44 -18.10
N ARG A 9 17.53 -20.31 -18.55
CA ARG A 9 16.16 -19.90 -18.30
C ARG A 9 15.36 -19.87 -19.59
N GLU A 10 14.14 -20.33 -19.52
CA GLU A 10 13.18 -20.12 -20.61
C GLU A 10 12.94 -18.61 -20.79
N VAL A 11 12.83 -18.20 -22.05
CA VAL A 11 12.58 -16.79 -22.43
C VAL A 11 11.25 -16.70 -23.15
N MET A 12 10.37 -15.84 -22.67
CA MET A 12 9.14 -15.43 -23.35
C MET A 12 9.28 -14.00 -23.87
N GLU A 13 8.69 -13.71 -25.02
CA GLU A 13 8.77 -12.38 -25.64
C GLU A 13 7.38 -11.75 -25.75
N TYR A 14 7.28 -10.47 -25.38
CA TYR A 14 6.06 -9.66 -25.48
C TYR A 14 6.39 -8.24 -25.98
N ASP A 15 5.40 -7.52 -26.49
CA ASP A 15 5.55 -6.08 -26.72
C ASP A 15 5.67 -5.33 -25.39
N VAL A 16 4.85 -5.71 -24.39
CA VAL A 16 4.82 -5.09 -23.08
C VAL A 16 4.67 -6.13 -21.97
N VAL A 17 5.50 -6.03 -20.94
CA VAL A 17 5.31 -6.75 -19.67
C VAL A 17 4.91 -5.78 -18.56
N VAL A 18 3.86 -6.13 -17.82
CA VAL A 18 3.35 -5.37 -16.65
C VAL A 18 3.64 -6.15 -15.39
N VAL A 19 4.34 -5.56 -14.45
CA VAL A 19 4.65 -6.16 -13.14
C VAL A 19 3.67 -5.65 -12.10
N GLY A 20 2.71 -6.50 -11.76
CA GLY A 20 1.65 -6.25 -10.78
C GLY A 20 0.24 -6.19 -11.39
N GLY A 21 -0.57 -7.21 -11.09
CA GLY A 21 -1.98 -7.35 -11.48
C GLY A 21 -2.95 -6.53 -10.63
N GLY A 22 -2.52 -5.36 -10.15
CA GLY A 22 -3.36 -4.41 -9.42
C GLY A 22 -4.16 -3.47 -10.34
N PRO A 23 -4.98 -2.55 -9.77
CA PRO A 23 -5.81 -1.64 -10.58
C PRO A 23 -5.03 -0.81 -11.60
N ALA A 24 -3.79 -0.39 -11.30
CA ALA A 24 -2.97 0.37 -12.23
C ALA A 24 -2.51 -0.48 -13.42
N GLY A 25 -1.94 -1.68 -13.15
CA GLY A 25 -1.43 -2.56 -14.20
C GLY A 25 -2.53 -3.05 -15.12
N LEU A 26 -3.65 -3.49 -14.56
CA LEU A 26 -4.80 -3.96 -15.36
C LEU A 26 -5.44 -2.82 -16.17
N SER A 27 -5.56 -1.62 -15.60
CA SER A 27 -6.08 -0.46 -16.35
C SER A 27 -5.16 -0.04 -17.49
N PHE A 28 -3.84 -0.16 -17.30
CA PHE A 28 -2.87 0.03 -18.37
C PHE A 28 -3.07 -0.99 -19.49
N ALA A 29 -3.09 -2.29 -19.16
CA ALA A 29 -3.24 -3.37 -20.12
C ALA A 29 -4.55 -3.25 -20.91
N ILE A 30 -5.69 -3.05 -20.22
CA ILE A 30 -7.00 -2.84 -20.84
C ILE A 30 -6.94 -1.66 -21.83
N ARG A 31 -6.41 -0.51 -21.39
CA ARG A 31 -6.41 0.69 -22.24
C ARG A 31 -5.49 0.55 -23.45
N LEU A 32 -4.32 -0.05 -23.28
CA LEU A 32 -3.41 -0.30 -24.38
C LEU A 32 -4.06 -1.24 -25.43
N LYS A 33 -4.67 -2.35 -24.99
CA LYS A 33 -5.35 -3.30 -25.88
C LYS A 33 -6.58 -2.72 -26.57
N GLN A 34 -7.32 -1.81 -25.92
CA GLN A 34 -8.41 -1.06 -26.56
C GLN A 34 -7.93 -0.20 -27.75
N LEU A 35 -6.70 0.33 -27.67
CA LEU A 35 -6.13 1.23 -28.68
C LEU A 35 -5.23 0.50 -29.70
N GLN A 36 -4.58 -0.58 -29.26
CA GLN A 36 -3.61 -1.37 -30.01
C GLN A 36 -3.91 -2.88 -29.81
N PRO A 37 -4.99 -3.43 -30.43
CA PRO A 37 -5.41 -4.82 -30.21
C PRO A 37 -4.35 -5.86 -30.54
N ASP A 38 -3.48 -5.58 -31.50
CA ASP A 38 -2.45 -6.51 -31.99
C ASP A 38 -1.22 -6.61 -31.08
N LYS A 39 -1.10 -5.71 -30.08
CA LYS A 39 0.02 -5.74 -29.13
C LYS A 39 -0.10 -6.93 -28.18
N THR A 40 1.00 -7.66 -28.00
CA THR A 40 1.10 -8.71 -26.99
C THR A 40 1.42 -8.10 -25.63
N VAL A 41 0.57 -8.39 -24.63
CA VAL A 41 0.70 -7.84 -23.27
C VAL A 41 0.64 -8.97 -22.25
N CYS A 42 1.66 -9.04 -21.39
CA CYS A 42 1.70 -9.98 -20.27
C CYS A 42 1.62 -9.21 -18.94
N VAL A 43 0.79 -9.69 -18.01
CA VAL A 43 0.67 -9.15 -16.64
C VAL A 43 1.11 -10.21 -15.63
N LEU A 44 2.18 -9.92 -14.89
CA LEU A 44 2.66 -10.77 -13.79
C LEU A 44 2.02 -10.38 -12.48
N GLU A 45 1.54 -11.35 -11.71
CA GLU A 45 1.07 -11.17 -10.35
C GLU A 45 1.70 -12.19 -9.41
N LYS A 46 2.33 -11.73 -8.33
CA LYS A 46 2.97 -12.62 -7.37
C LYS A 46 2.01 -13.42 -6.49
N ALA A 47 0.77 -12.95 -6.31
CA ALA A 47 -0.25 -13.67 -5.57
C ALA A 47 -0.74 -14.90 -6.34
N SER A 48 -1.28 -15.89 -5.64
CA SER A 48 -1.86 -17.10 -6.24
C SER A 48 -3.07 -16.82 -7.15
N ALA A 49 -3.71 -15.66 -6.99
CA ALA A 49 -4.82 -15.20 -7.82
C ALA A 49 -4.83 -13.67 -7.87
N ILE A 50 -5.36 -13.10 -8.96
CA ILE A 50 -5.56 -11.66 -9.06
C ILE A 50 -6.51 -11.17 -7.96
N GLY A 51 -6.11 -10.09 -7.28
CA GLY A 51 -6.88 -9.51 -6.18
C GLY A 51 -6.58 -10.09 -4.80
N ALA A 52 -5.94 -11.26 -4.69
CA ALA A 52 -5.67 -11.91 -3.39
C ALA A 52 -4.84 -11.04 -2.43
N HIS A 53 -3.87 -10.30 -2.93
CA HIS A 53 -3.08 -9.35 -2.13
C HIS A 53 -3.66 -7.93 -2.09
N SER A 54 -4.85 -7.70 -2.64
CA SER A 54 -5.44 -6.36 -2.71
C SER A 54 -6.10 -5.97 -1.40
N LEU A 55 -5.61 -4.86 -0.81
CA LEU A 55 -6.18 -4.27 0.40
C LEU A 55 -6.20 -2.75 0.24
N SER A 56 -7.36 -2.13 0.48
CA SER A 56 -7.53 -0.68 0.45
C SER A 56 -8.50 -0.20 1.52
N GLY A 57 -8.57 1.14 1.74
CA GLY A 57 -9.58 1.77 2.58
C GLY A 57 -11.02 1.57 2.07
N ALA A 58 -11.20 1.21 0.81
CA ALA A 58 -12.43 0.79 0.16
C ALA A 58 -13.41 1.87 -0.32
N VAL A 59 -13.25 3.14 -0.02
CA VAL A 59 -14.07 4.18 -0.68
C VAL A 59 -13.50 4.49 -2.06
N PHE A 60 -14.28 4.23 -3.08
CA PHE A 60 -13.90 4.28 -4.48
C PHE A 60 -14.56 5.44 -5.23
N GLU A 61 -13.77 6.27 -5.88
CA GLU A 61 -14.20 7.34 -6.78
C GLU A 61 -14.26 6.78 -8.21
N PRO A 62 -15.46 6.67 -8.82
CA PRO A 62 -15.65 5.87 -10.04
C PRO A 62 -15.19 6.54 -11.34
N GLY A 63 -15.00 7.86 -11.36
CA GLY A 63 -14.77 8.62 -12.59
C GLY A 63 -13.72 8.07 -13.56
N PRO A 64 -12.53 7.65 -13.13
CA PRO A 64 -11.55 7.00 -14.02
C PRO A 64 -12.03 5.68 -14.60
N LEU A 65 -12.74 4.87 -13.82
CA LEU A 65 -13.29 3.60 -14.30
C LEU A 65 -14.48 3.82 -15.25
N ASP A 66 -15.30 4.85 -15.03
CA ASP A 66 -16.37 5.26 -15.95
C ASP A 66 -15.83 5.57 -17.36
N ARG A 67 -14.64 6.16 -17.42
CA ARG A 67 -13.97 6.47 -18.71
C ARG A 67 -13.34 5.23 -19.36
N LEU A 68 -12.75 4.36 -18.54
CA LEU A 68 -12.06 3.15 -19.04
C LEU A 68 -13.03 2.09 -19.51
N LEU A 69 -14.06 1.80 -18.71
CA LEU A 69 -15.08 0.76 -18.91
C LEU A 69 -16.47 1.33 -18.61
N PRO A 70 -17.11 2.05 -19.55
CA PRO A 70 -18.36 2.81 -19.28
C PRO A 70 -19.54 1.97 -18.74
N LYS A 71 -19.56 0.68 -19.04
CA LYS A 71 -20.64 -0.24 -18.59
C LYS A 71 -20.34 -0.93 -17.25
N TRP A 72 -19.24 -0.63 -16.58
CA TRP A 72 -18.79 -1.32 -15.37
C TRP A 72 -19.87 -1.37 -14.27
N ARG A 73 -20.72 -0.34 -14.16
CA ARG A 73 -21.77 -0.31 -13.12
C ARG A 73 -22.80 -1.42 -13.27
N ASP A 74 -23.07 -1.84 -14.50
CA ASP A 74 -24.02 -2.90 -14.82
C ASP A 74 -23.34 -4.27 -14.88
N GLU A 75 -22.09 -4.32 -15.33
CA GLU A 75 -21.33 -5.56 -15.54
C GLU A 75 -20.66 -6.07 -14.27
N TYR A 76 -20.11 -5.18 -13.42
CA TYR A 76 -19.49 -5.57 -12.16
C TYR A 76 -20.55 -5.96 -11.12
N LYS A 77 -20.56 -7.25 -10.74
CA LYS A 77 -21.49 -7.83 -9.77
C LYS A 77 -20.90 -8.02 -8.37
N GLY A 78 -19.64 -7.63 -8.17
CA GLY A 78 -19.01 -7.67 -6.85
C GLY A 78 -19.55 -6.59 -5.90
N MET A 79 -18.98 -6.55 -4.69
CA MET A 79 -19.39 -5.62 -3.65
C MET A 79 -19.29 -4.17 -4.12
N LYS A 80 -20.42 -3.46 -4.08
CA LYS A 80 -20.58 -2.07 -4.53
C LYS A 80 -21.73 -1.40 -3.78
N VAL A 81 -21.44 -0.75 -2.66
CA VAL A 81 -22.42 -0.05 -1.83
C VAL A 81 -22.29 1.45 -2.09
N PRO A 82 -23.36 2.13 -2.58
CA PRO A 82 -23.32 3.58 -2.78
C PRO A 82 -23.06 4.32 -1.47
N ALA A 83 -22.18 5.33 -1.49
CA ALA A 83 -21.96 6.20 -0.36
C ALA A 83 -23.21 7.08 -0.12
N ALA A 84 -23.81 6.96 1.06
CA ALA A 84 -25.05 7.65 1.42
C ALA A 84 -24.85 8.77 2.44
N LYS A 85 -23.95 8.57 3.43
CA LYS A 85 -23.77 9.49 4.55
C LYS A 85 -22.30 9.58 4.97
N ASP A 86 -21.78 10.79 5.08
CA ASP A 86 -20.44 11.05 5.63
C ASP A 86 -20.53 11.55 7.07
N VAL A 87 -19.65 11.03 7.93
CA VAL A 87 -19.43 11.50 9.29
C VAL A 87 -17.94 11.70 9.49
N PHE A 88 -17.56 12.83 10.07
CA PHE A 88 -16.20 13.09 10.51
C PHE A 88 -16.18 13.43 11.99
N SER A 89 -15.37 12.72 12.77
CA SER A 89 -15.34 12.83 14.22
C SER A 89 -13.93 13.08 14.74
N ILE A 90 -13.85 13.78 15.88
CA ILE A 90 -12.65 13.87 16.70
C ILE A 90 -12.88 13.00 17.94
N LEU A 91 -12.00 12.01 18.12
CA LEU A 91 -12.07 11.08 19.24
C LEU A 91 -11.24 11.58 20.43
N SER A 92 -11.82 11.50 21.60
CA SER A 92 -11.14 11.56 22.89
C SER A 92 -11.18 10.18 23.54
N GLN A 93 -10.49 9.95 24.64
CA GLN A 93 -10.50 8.65 25.30
C GLN A 93 -11.91 8.15 25.71
N LYS A 94 -12.84 9.06 25.99
CA LYS A 94 -14.15 8.73 26.58
C LYS A 94 -15.34 9.02 25.66
N GLY A 95 -15.14 9.68 24.55
CA GLY A 95 -16.24 10.07 23.66
C GLY A 95 -15.77 10.64 22.33
N SER A 96 -16.73 10.91 21.45
CA SER A 96 -16.51 11.48 20.14
C SER A 96 -17.24 12.81 19.98
N PHE A 97 -16.68 13.69 19.19
CA PHE A 97 -17.31 14.93 18.74
C PHE A 97 -17.44 14.88 17.21
N ASP A 98 -18.67 14.83 16.73
CA ASP A 98 -18.94 14.87 15.29
C ASP A 98 -18.79 16.30 14.77
N VAL A 99 -17.87 16.49 13.83
CA VAL A 99 -17.65 17.78 13.20
C VAL A 99 -18.84 18.08 12.26
N PRO A 100 -19.53 19.21 12.45
CA PRO A 100 -20.69 19.53 11.62
C PRO A 100 -20.37 19.55 10.12
N ASN A 101 -21.26 19.00 9.29
CA ASN A 101 -21.05 18.87 7.84
C ASN A 101 -20.79 20.20 7.12
N TRP A 102 -21.32 21.31 7.62
CA TRP A 102 -21.06 22.63 7.04
C TRP A 102 -19.59 23.08 7.22
N LEU A 103 -18.86 22.55 8.21
CA LEU A 103 -17.42 22.77 8.37
C LEU A 103 -16.59 21.86 7.46
N THR A 104 -17.03 20.62 7.26
CA THR A 104 -16.30 19.65 6.41
C THR A 104 -16.60 19.80 4.92
N LYS A 105 -17.77 20.38 4.60
CA LYS A 105 -18.26 20.61 3.24
C LYS A 105 -18.71 22.08 3.07
N PRO A 106 -17.82 23.06 3.30
CA PRO A 106 -18.21 24.48 3.34
C PRO A 106 -18.68 25.01 1.98
N PHE A 107 -18.40 24.30 0.87
CA PHE A 107 -18.68 24.75 -0.50
C PHE A 107 -19.15 23.60 -1.39
N PRO A 108 -19.91 23.91 -2.49
CA PRO A 108 -20.30 22.90 -3.47
C PRO A 108 -19.09 22.19 -4.10
N LYS A 109 -19.21 20.90 -4.36
CA LYS A 109 -18.17 20.04 -4.95
C LYS A 109 -17.56 20.61 -6.25
N SER A 110 -18.34 21.37 -7.03
CA SER A 110 -17.92 22.02 -8.26
C SER A 110 -16.96 23.21 -8.04
N MET A 111 -16.93 23.76 -6.83
CA MET A 111 -16.18 24.99 -6.51
C MET A 111 -14.84 24.70 -5.85
N PHE A 112 -14.73 23.57 -5.14
CA PHE A 112 -13.53 23.15 -4.43
C PHE A 112 -13.21 21.69 -4.73
N TYR A 113 -11.92 21.36 -4.71
CA TYR A 113 -11.46 19.99 -4.76
C TYR A 113 -12.13 19.18 -3.67
N SER A 114 -12.65 18.01 -4.05
CA SER A 114 -13.35 17.13 -3.13
C SER A 114 -12.52 16.92 -1.85
N THR A 115 -13.07 17.32 -0.73
CA THR A 115 -12.54 16.97 0.58
C THR A 115 -12.68 15.45 0.77
N PRO A 116 -11.92 14.82 1.67
CA PRO A 116 -12.08 13.39 1.97
C PRO A 116 -13.48 13.06 2.51
N PHE A 117 -14.22 14.08 2.93
CA PHE A 117 -15.51 13.99 3.63
C PHE A 117 -16.73 14.17 2.73
N ASP A 118 -16.58 14.35 1.42
CA ASP A 118 -17.68 14.37 0.47
C ASP A 118 -17.59 13.17 -0.47
N ASN A 119 -18.32 12.11 -0.11
CA ASN A 119 -18.33 10.86 -0.84
C ASN A 119 -19.60 10.63 -1.69
N HIS A 120 -20.41 11.66 -1.88
CA HIS A 120 -21.57 11.55 -2.77
C HIS A 120 -21.16 11.13 -4.19
N GLY A 121 -21.79 10.06 -4.71
CA GLY A 121 -21.47 9.45 -5.99
C GLY A 121 -20.29 8.47 -5.97
N ASN A 122 -19.65 8.27 -4.83
CA ASN A 122 -18.65 7.23 -4.61
C ASN A 122 -19.29 5.92 -4.16
N PHE A 123 -18.49 4.86 -4.09
CA PHE A 123 -18.95 3.55 -3.65
C PHE A 123 -17.99 2.99 -2.59
N ILE A 124 -18.51 2.20 -1.67
CA ILE A 124 -17.70 1.31 -0.84
C ILE A 124 -17.58 -0.01 -1.60
N ILE A 125 -16.37 -0.49 -1.83
CA ILE A 125 -16.09 -1.69 -2.63
C ILE A 125 -15.17 -2.66 -1.89
N SER A 126 -15.09 -3.91 -2.39
CA SER A 126 -13.92 -4.77 -2.17
C SER A 126 -12.93 -4.55 -3.31
N LEU A 127 -11.71 -4.12 -2.96
CA LEU A 127 -10.68 -3.92 -3.98
C LEU A 127 -10.26 -5.26 -4.60
N GLY A 128 -10.19 -6.33 -3.82
CA GLY A 128 -9.89 -7.67 -4.33
C GLY A 128 -10.87 -8.11 -5.41
N GLN A 129 -12.18 -7.96 -5.16
CA GLN A 129 -13.22 -8.32 -6.14
C GLN A 129 -13.19 -7.42 -7.37
N LEU A 130 -12.99 -6.11 -7.21
CA LEU A 130 -12.86 -5.19 -8.34
C LEU A 130 -11.66 -5.54 -9.21
N THR A 131 -10.52 -5.84 -8.59
CA THR A 131 -9.29 -6.18 -9.30
C THR A 131 -9.43 -7.50 -10.06
N ALA A 132 -10.05 -8.52 -9.45
CA ALA A 132 -10.35 -9.79 -10.13
C ALA A 132 -11.29 -9.60 -11.34
N TRP A 133 -12.29 -8.71 -11.22
CA TRP A 133 -13.15 -8.38 -12.35
C TRP A 133 -12.40 -7.61 -13.45
N LEU A 134 -11.51 -6.67 -13.11
CA LEU A 134 -10.65 -5.99 -14.09
C LEU A 134 -9.76 -6.97 -14.84
N ALA A 135 -9.27 -8.03 -14.19
CA ALA A 135 -8.50 -9.07 -14.84
C ALA A 135 -9.33 -9.78 -15.93
N GLN A 136 -10.58 -10.15 -15.62
CA GLN A 136 -11.49 -10.74 -16.61
C GLN A 136 -11.72 -9.80 -17.82
N GLN A 137 -11.79 -8.48 -17.58
CA GLN A 137 -11.90 -7.51 -18.68
C GLN A 137 -10.61 -7.42 -19.51
N ALA A 138 -9.45 -7.59 -18.89
CA ALA A 138 -8.16 -7.63 -19.59
C ALA A 138 -8.01 -8.93 -20.41
N GLU A 139 -8.34 -10.09 -19.82
CA GLU A 139 -8.33 -11.38 -20.50
C GLU A 139 -9.26 -11.40 -21.72
N ALA A 140 -10.44 -10.77 -21.60
CA ALA A 140 -11.37 -10.63 -22.74
C ALA A 140 -10.83 -9.78 -23.89
N LEU A 141 -9.72 -9.09 -23.69
CA LEU A 141 -8.95 -8.34 -24.71
C LEU A 141 -7.64 -9.03 -25.08
N ASP A 142 -7.51 -10.34 -24.83
CA ASP A 142 -6.30 -11.14 -25.10
C ASP A 142 -5.04 -10.60 -24.37
N VAL A 143 -5.16 -10.26 -23.09
CA VAL A 143 -4.03 -10.00 -22.19
C VAL A 143 -3.68 -11.31 -21.49
N ASP A 144 -2.41 -11.72 -21.56
CA ASP A 144 -1.91 -12.87 -20.81
C ASP A 144 -1.70 -12.49 -19.34
N ILE A 145 -2.45 -13.11 -18.43
CA ILE A 145 -2.32 -12.86 -16.99
C ILE A 145 -1.71 -14.09 -16.33
N LEU A 146 -0.58 -13.89 -15.63
CA LEU A 146 0.20 -14.93 -14.99
C LEU A 146 0.18 -14.76 -13.47
N PRO A 147 -0.84 -15.26 -12.75
CA PRO A 147 -0.85 -15.30 -11.29
C PRO A 147 0.14 -16.36 -10.78
N GLY A 148 0.74 -16.12 -9.62
CA GLY A 148 1.78 -16.97 -9.06
C GLY A 148 3.18 -16.71 -9.64
N TYR A 149 3.34 -15.79 -10.58
CA TYR A 149 4.64 -15.42 -11.13
C TYR A 149 5.17 -14.14 -10.48
N SER A 150 6.17 -14.30 -9.62
CA SER A 150 6.79 -13.23 -8.84
C SER A 150 7.99 -12.65 -9.59
N ALA A 151 7.87 -11.45 -10.14
CA ALA A 151 9.01 -10.76 -10.73
C ALA A 151 10.06 -10.44 -9.63
N SER A 152 11.27 -10.95 -9.78
CA SER A 152 12.37 -10.89 -8.80
C SER A 152 13.49 -9.91 -9.17
N ALA A 153 13.76 -9.75 -10.46
CA ALA A 153 14.82 -8.89 -10.98
C ALA A 153 14.43 -8.24 -12.32
N ALA A 154 15.01 -7.08 -12.60
CA ALA A 154 14.97 -6.49 -13.93
C ALA A 154 16.08 -7.08 -14.79
N VAL A 155 15.77 -7.33 -16.07
CA VAL A 155 16.73 -7.77 -17.09
C VAL A 155 17.12 -6.56 -17.93
N PHE A 156 18.43 -6.42 -18.24
CA PHE A 156 18.96 -5.30 -18.98
C PHE A 156 19.58 -5.73 -20.30
N ASP A 157 19.53 -4.85 -21.29
CA ASP A 157 20.33 -4.98 -22.51
C ASP A 157 21.76 -4.47 -22.32
N ASP A 158 22.59 -4.62 -23.36
CA ASP A 158 24.00 -4.21 -23.32
C ASP A 158 24.20 -2.69 -23.14
N ALA A 159 23.19 -1.89 -23.47
CA ALA A 159 23.18 -0.43 -23.24
C ALA A 159 22.69 -0.06 -21.83
N GLY A 160 22.33 -1.05 -20.99
CA GLY A 160 21.82 -0.84 -19.63
C GLY A 160 20.36 -0.39 -19.57
N ARG A 161 19.61 -0.48 -20.68
CA ARG A 161 18.17 -0.25 -20.75
C ARG A 161 17.44 -1.48 -20.18
N VAL A 162 16.32 -1.30 -19.52
CA VAL A 162 15.44 -2.40 -19.09
C VAL A 162 14.84 -3.05 -20.35
N LYS A 163 15.07 -4.35 -20.52
CA LYS A 163 14.51 -5.16 -21.62
C LYS A 163 13.50 -6.21 -21.17
N GLY A 164 13.15 -6.22 -19.88
CA GLY A 164 12.21 -7.16 -19.32
C GLY A 164 12.44 -7.44 -17.84
N VAL A 165 11.88 -8.54 -17.37
CA VAL A 165 12.02 -9.02 -15.98
C VAL A 165 12.28 -10.51 -15.93
N GLN A 166 12.93 -10.94 -14.86
CA GLN A 166 13.09 -12.34 -14.48
C GLN A 166 12.15 -12.65 -13.34
N THR A 167 11.47 -13.79 -13.41
CA THR A 167 10.68 -14.31 -12.28
C THR A 167 11.58 -15.01 -11.26
N GLY A 168 11.10 -15.16 -10.03
CA GLY A 168 11.83 -15.87 -8.98
C GLY A 168 11.91 -17.37 -9.25
N ASP A 169 13.04 -17.98 -8.85
CA ASP A 169 13.14 -19.42 -8.79
C ASP A 169 12.20 -19.97 -7.73
N MET A 170 11.67 -21.17 -7.93
CA MET A 170 10.79 -21.87 -7.00
C MET A 170 11.47 -23.13 -6.45
N GLY A 171 11.08 -23.57 -5.27
CA GLY A 171 11.64 -24.76 -4.63
C GLY A 171 13.08 -24.57 -4.13
N ILE A 172 13.49 -23.36 -3.79
CA ILE A 172 14.76 -23.07 -3.12
C ILE A 172 14.62 -23.39 -1.62
N ALA A 173 15.52 -24.21 -1.07
CA ALA A 173 15.56 -24.56 0.35
C ALA A 173 16.09 -23.41 1.21
N LYS A 174 15.87 -23.49 2.55
CA LYS A 174 16.31 -22.47 3.54
C LYS A 174 17.79 -22.11 3.47
N ASP A 175 18.63 -23.04 3.06
CA ASP A 175 20.07 -22.84 2.90
C ASP A 175 20.45 -22.13 1.59
N GLY A 176 19.46 -21.77 0.77
CA GLY A 176 19.62 -21.09 -0.51
C GLY A 176 19.98 -22.01 -1.67
N LYS A 177 19.95 -23.34 -1.49
CA LYS A 177 20.23 -24.32 -2.56
C LYS A 177 18.94 -24.83 -3.20
N PRO A 178 19.03 -25.31 -4.47
CA PRO A 178 17.91 -26.00 -5.11
C PRO A 178 17.42 -27.17 -4.27
N GLY A 179 16.13 -27.20 -3.96
CA GLY A 179 15.44 -28.30 -3.29
C GLY A 179 14.90 -29.34 -4.29
N PRO A 180 14.18 -30.36 -3.80
CA PRO A 180 13.66 -31.44 -4.65
C PRO A 180 12.68 -30.98 -5.75
N ASN A 181 11.98 -29.87 -5.49
CA ASN A 181 10.98 -29.28 -6.41
C ASN A 181 11.50 -28.02 -7.08
N PHE A 182 12.82 -27.89 -7.22
CA PHE A 182 13.42 -26.71 -7.83
C PHE A 182 12.94 -26.51 -9.27
N THR A 183 12.47 -25.33 -9.57
CA THR A 183 12.11 -24.88 -10.92
C THR A 183 12.72 -23.51 -11.16
N PRO A 184 13.57 -23.36 -12.19
CA PRO A 184 14.11 -22.05 -12.55
C PRO A 184 13.01 -21.06 -12.89
N GLY A 185 13.15 -19.82 -12.50
CA GLY A 185 12.32 -18.75 -13.00
C GLY A 185 12.58 -18.49 -14.49
N ILE A 186 11.61 -17.92 -15.17
CA ILE A 186 11.68 -17.56 -16.59
C ILE A 186 12.11 -16.10 -16.75
N GLU A 187 12.67 -15.76 -17.91
CA GLU A 187 12.85 -14.36 -18.33
C GLU A 187 11.70 -13.96 -19.26
N ILE A 188 11.13 -12.78 -19.03
CA ILE A 188 10.14 -12.20 -19.93
C ILE A 188 10.75 -10.94 -20.53
N HIS A 189 11.12 -11.02 -21.79
CA HIS A 189 11.65 -9.91 -22.56
C HIS A 189 10.52 -9.10 -23.17
N ALA A 190 10.64 -7.79 -23.16
CA ALA A 190 9.62 -6.91 -23.70
C ALA A 190 10.22 -5.60 -24.24
N GLY A 191 9.54 -5.02 -25.23
CA GLY A 191 9.87 -3.68 -25.72
C GLY A 191 9.73 -2.60 -24.66
N LEU A 192 8.79 -2.79 -23.70
CA LEU A 192 8.56 -1.91 -22.56
C LEU A 192 8.17 -2.72 -21.31
N THR A 193 8.74 -2.36 -20.17
CA THR A 193 8.37 -2.90 -18.85
C THR A 193 7.57 -1.88 -18.07
N VAL A 194 6.38 -2.23 -17.57
CA VAL A 194 5.53 -1.33 -16.77
C VAL A 194 5.48 -1.82 -15.34
N LEU A 195 5.99 -1.00 -14.42
CA LEU A 195 6.07 -1.32 -12.99
C LEU A 195 4.84 -0.80 -12.26
N ALA A 196 3.95 -1.71 -11.88
CA ALA A 196 2.69 -1.48 -11.17
C ALA A 196 2.68 -2.21 -9.80
N GLU A 197 3.84 -2.38 -9.15
CA GLU A 197 4.06 -3.18 -7.93
C GLU A 197 3.43 -2.62 -6.66
N GLY A 198 2.74 -1.47 -6.75
CA GLY A 198 2.18 -0.78 -5.60
C GLY A 198 3.25 -0.12 -4.72
N ALA A 199 2.86 0.28 -3.50
CA ALA A 199 3.76 0.97 -2.58
C ALA A 199 5.02 0.14 -2.28
N ARG A 200 6.19 0.78 -2.39
CA ARG A 200 7.50 0.18 -2.13
C ARG A 200 7.74 -1.12 -2.91
N GLY A 201 7.51 -1.10 -4.23
CA GLY A 201 7.76 -2.24 -5.12
C GLY A 201 9.20 -2.75 -5.05
N SER A 202 9.41 -4.07 -5.17
CA SER A 202 10.74 -4.67 -5.02
C SER A 202 11.68 -4.26 -6.15
N ILE A 203 11.25 -4.40 -7.40
CA ILE A 203 12.02 -3.97 -8.58
C ILE A 203 11.98 -2.45 -8.71
N SER A 204 10.81 -1.83 -8.50
CA SER A 204 10.64 -0.38 -8.60
C SER A 204 11.65 0.38 -7.75
N LYS A 205 11.85 0.01 -6.46
CA LYS A 205 12.82 0.69 -5.58
C LYS A 205 14.27 0.54 -6.05
N GLN A 206 14.61 -0.60 -6.66
CA GLN A 206 15.95 -0.84 -7.21
C GLN A 206 16.20 0.03 -8.45
N LEU A 207 15.21 0.10 -9.36
CA LEU A 207 15.33 0.90 -10.57
C LEU A 207 15.29 2.41 -10.28
N VAL A 208 14.44 2.85 -9.34
CA VAL A 208 14.45 4.24 -8.86
C VAL A 208 15.84 4.64 -8.36
N LYS A 209 16.50 3.76 -7.60
CA LYS A 209 17.87 4.01 -7.13
C LYS A 209 18.89 3.96 -8.26
N ARG A 210 18.83 2.94 -9.14
CA ARG A 210 19.79 2.74 -10.25
C ARG A 210 19.78 3.91 -11.22
N PHE A 211 18.59 4.36 -11.63
CA PHE A 211 18.42 5.45 -12.59
C PHE A 211 18.29 6.83 -11.93
N LYS A 212 18.48 6.93 -10.60
CA LYS A 212 18.41 8.18 -9.82
C LYS A 212 17.12 8.97 -10.04
N LEU A 213 15.99 8.28 -10.20
CA LEU A 213 14.70 8.90 -10.56
C LEU A 213 14.13 9.86 -9.50
N SER A 214 14.61 9.77 -8.27
CA SER A 214 14.24 10.68 -7.16
C SER A 214 15.23 11.82 -6.94
N GLU A 215 16.23 12.01 -7.81
CA GLU A 215 17.21 13.11 -7.67
C GLU A 215 16.50 14.46 -7.75
N GLY A 216 16.73 15.34 -6.77
CA GLY A 216 16.06 16.64 -6.66
C GLY A 216 14.58 16.57 -6.23
N ARG A 217 14.11 15.42 -5.75
CA ARG A 217 12.77 15.21 -5.20
C ARG A 217 12.82 14.95 -3.70
N ASP A 218 11.70 15.19 -3.03
CA ASP A 218 11.56 14.76 -1.63
C ASP A 218 11.53 13.23 -1.54
N PRO A 219 11.97 12.65 -0.42
CA PRO A 219 11.81 11.22 -0.21
C PRO A 219 10.32 10.83 -0.17
N GLN A 220 10.02 9.61 -0.64
CA GLN A 220 8.69 9.05 -0.46
C GLN A 220 8.46 8.74 1.02
N VAL A 221 7.29 9.08 1.51
CA VAL A 221 6.85 8.78 2.88
C VAL A 221 5.61 7.90 2.85
N TYR A 222 5.42 7.14 3.93
CA TYR A 222 4.43 6.07 3.95
C TYR A 222 3.57 6.12 5.22
N ALA A 223 2.42 5.44 5.13
CA ALA A 223 1.59 5.14 6.30
C ALA A 223 1.26 3.64 6.30
N LEU A 224 1.17 3.05 7.49
CA LEU A 224 0.73 1.67 7.69
C LEU A 224 -0.77 1.68 7.98
N GLY A 225 -1.54 1.05 7.09
CA GLY A 225 -2.97 0.86 7.27
C GLY A 225 -3.29 -0.56 7.72
N PHE A 226 -4.21 -0.66 8.67
CA PHE A 226 -4.88 -1.88 9.12
C PHE A 226 -6.32 -1.86 8.65
N LYS A 227 -6.87 -3.01 8.30
CA LYS A 227 -8.27 -3.15 7.95
C LYS A 227 -8.79 -4.51 8.36
N GLU A 228 -10.00 -4.53 8.91
CA GLU A 228 -10.77 -5.73 9.20
C GLU A 228 -12.15 -5.64 8.55
N LEU A 229 -12.66 -6.78 8.11
CA LEU A 229 -14.04 -6.97 7.72
C LEU A 229 -14.77 -7.70 8.85
N TRP A 230 -15.83 -7.12 9.34
CA TRP A 230 -16.65 -7.67 10.42
C TRP A 230 -18.04 -8.03 9.92
N GLN A 231 -18.57 -9.16 10.38
CA GLN A 231 -19.99 -9.49 10.37
C GLN A 231 -20.59 -9.08 11.72
N LEU A 232 -21.63 -8.29 11.71
CA LEU A 232 -22.28 -7.77 12.92
C LEU A 232 -23.64 -8.45 13.15
N PRO A 233 -24.18 -8.40 14.36
CA PRO A 233 -25.58 -8.72 14.60
C PRO A 233 -26.52 -7.84 13.76
N ALA A 234 -27.62 -8.42 13.31
CA ALA A 234 -28.56 -7.77 12.41
C ALA A 234 -29.08 -6.42 12.92
N GLY A 235 -29.19 -5.45 12.00
CA GLY A 235 -29.76 -4.13 12.27
C GLY A 235 -28.81 -3.10 12.89
N ARG A 236 -27.49 -3.39 12.98
CA ARG A 236 -26.49 -2.44 13.48
C ARG A 236 -25.83 -1.63 12.37
N VAL A 237 -25.96 -2.06 11.13
CA VAL A 237 -25.32 -1.43 9.98
C VAL A 237 -26.27 -0.44 9.31
N ASP A 238 -25.74 0.72 8.92
CA ASP A 238 -26.43 1.75 8.13
C ASP A 238 -25.75 1.79 6.74
N PRO A 239 -26.21 1.01 5.75
CA PRO A 239 -25.49 0.80 4.49
C PRO A 239 -25.16 2.11 3.77
N GLY A 240 -23.89 2.26 3.35
CA GLY A 240 -23.39 3.47 2.70
C GLY A 240 -22.93 4.58 3.66
N ARG A 241 -23.03 4.39 4.97
CA ARG A 241 -22.47 5.32 5.96
C ARG A 241 -20.95 5.17 5.98
N ILE A 242 -20.26 6.30 5.85
CA ILE A 242 -18.80 6.44 5.83
C ILE A 242 -18.40 7.31 7.01
N GLU A 243 -17.64 6.75 7.93
CA GLU A 243 -17.15 7.45 9.09
C GLU A 243 -15.62 7.54 9.03
N HIS A 244 -15.10 8.74 9.25
CA HIS A 244 -13.67 8.99 9.45
C HIS A 244 -13.46 9.65 10.80
N ALA A 245 -12.38 9.29 11.50
CA ALA A 245 -12.06 9.95 12.75
C ALA A 245 -10.56 10.17 12.92
N LEU A 246 -10.23 11.21 13.71
CA LEU A 246 -8.87 11.57 14.14
C LEU A 246 -8.83 11.67 15.67
N GLY A 247 -7.62 11.70 16.24
CA GLY A 247 -7.39 11.85 17.66
C GLY A 247 -7.07 10.54 18.36
N TRP A 248 -7.75 10.23 19.47
CA TRP A 248 -7.48 9.03 20.25
C TRP A 248 -7.51 7.75 19.40
N PRO A 249 -6.60 6.78 19.64
CA PRO A 249 -5.64 6.64 20.73
C PRO A 249 -4.29 7.37 20.53
N MET A 250 -4.08 8.03 19.40
CA MET A 250 -2.85 8.82 19.21
C MET A 250 -2.98 10.22 19.79
N ASP A 251 -1.82 10.79 20.13
CA ASP A 251 -1.68 12.19 20.46
C ASP A 251 -1.67 13.10 19.21
N SER A 252 -1.57 14.39 19.42
CA SER A 252 -1.53 15.37 18.31
C SER A 252 -0.24 15.36 17.51
N LYS A 253 0.83 14.69 17.97
CA LYS A 253 2.14 14.64 17.29
C LYS A 253 2.23 13.49 16.28
N THR A 254 1.53 12.37 16.55
CA THR A 254 1.54 11.19 15.69
C THR A 254 0.39 11.26 14.71
N TYR A 255 0.72 11.37 13.40
CA TYR A 255 -0.31 11.32 12.37
C TYR A 255 -0.97 9.94 12.34
N ALA A 256 -2.26 9.90 12.62
CA ALA A 256 -3.08 8.69 12.56
C ALA A 256 -4.54 9.05 12.32
N GLY A 257 -5.30 8.09 11.80
CA GLY A 257 -6.74 8.23 11.59
C GLY A 257 -7.41 6.88 11.48
N SER A 258 -8.72 6.89 11.60
CA SER A 258 -9.54 5.68 11.56
C SER A 258 -10.73 5.84 10.63
N PHE A 259 -11.30 4.71 10.24
CA PHE A 259 -12.51 4.68 9.45
C PHE A 259 -13.41 3.50 9.82
N LEU A 260 -14.73 3.72 9.63
CA LEU A 260 -15.78 2.70 9.67
C LEU A 260 -16.63 2.87 8.41
N TYR A 261 -16.74 1.81 7.61
CA TYR A 261 -17.54 1.85 6.38
C TYR A 261 -18.62 0.76 6.45
N HIS A 262 -19.86 1.19 6.49
CA HIS A 262 -21.01 0.33 6.59
C HIS A 262 -21.39 -0.23 5.23
N LEU A 263 -21.32 -1.55 5.12
CA LEU A 263 -21.63 -2.30 3.92
C LEU A 263 -23.10 -2.74 3.92
N ASP A 264 -23.45 -3.63 3.01
CA ASP A 264 -24.68 -4.41 3.03
C ASP A 264 -24.56 -5.65 3.95
N SER A 265 -25.65 -6.35 4.15
CA SER A 265 -25.68 -7.67 4.82
C SER A 265 -25.01 -7.67 6.20
N ASP A 266 -25.28 -6.61 6.99
CA ASP A 266 -24.76 -6.45 8.36
C ASP A 266 -23.23 -6.54 8.48
N ARG A 267 -22.50 -6.05 7.48
CA ARG A 267 -21.04 -6.02 7.47
C ARG A 267 -20.48 -4.61 7.59
N VAL A 268 -19.31 -4.51 8.20
CA VAL A 268 -18.60 -3.23 8.33
C VAL A 268 -17.10 -3.43 8.09
N TYR A 269 -16.48 -2.49 7.36
CA TYR A 269 -15.03 -2.33 7.36
C TYR A 269 -14.61 -1.44 8.52
N VAL A 270 -13.64 -1.91 9.27
CA VAL A 270 -12.98 -1.19 10.37
C VAL A 270 -11.53 -1.01 10.01
N GLY A 271 -11.02 0.22 10.05
CA GLY A 271 -9.63 0.44 9.72
C GLY A 271 -8.97 1.55 10.52
N TYR A 272 -7.63 1.48 10.56
CA TYR A 272 -6.77 2.42 11.25
C TYR A 272 -5.48 2.64 10.47
N ILE A 273 -5.05 3.88 10.37
CA ILE A 273 -3.87 4.26 9.60
C ILE A 273 -2.92 5.02 10.50
N VAL A 274 -1.64 4.65 10.50
CA VAL A 274 -0.56 5.33 11.23
C VAL A 274 0.52 5.75 10.25
N GLY A 275 0.86 7.04 10.21
CA GLY A 275 2.00 7.53 9.44
C GLY A 275 3.30 6.96 9.97
N LEU A 276 4.17 6.42 9.11
CA LEU A 276 5.45 5.83 9.53
C LEU A 276 6.51 6.88 9.92
N ASN A 277 6.18 8.15 9.80
CA ASN A 277 7.02 9.26 10.25
C ASN A 277 6.91 9.56 11.76
N TYR A 278 6.33 8.67 12.57
CA TYR A 278 6.27 8.84 14.02
C TYR A 278 7.67 8.77 14.66
N GLU A 279 7.81 9.47 15.80
CA GLU A 279 9.07 9.64 16.53
C GLU A 279 9.27 8.60 17.65
N ASP A 280 8.19 8.07 18.22
CA ASP A 280 8.21 7.16 19.38
C ASP A 280 8.75 5.77 19.04
N PRO A 281 9.94 5.35 19.52
CA PRO A 281 10.49 4.02 19.25
C PRO A 281 9.70 2.89 19.92
N ARG A 282 8.83 3.21 20.89
CA ARG A 282 8.00 2.27 21.66
C ARG A 282 6.60 2.12 21.07
N LEU A 283 6.25 2.89 20.03
CA LEU A 283 4.93 2.81 19.41
C LEU A 283 4.66 1.43 18.81
N LYS A 284 3.48 0.90 19.13
CA LYS A 284 2.95 -0.36 18.61
C LYS A 284 1.72 -0.06 17.75
N PRO A 285 1.86 0.13 16.42
CA PRO A 285 0.75 0.50 15.54
C PRO A 285 -0.44 -0.48 15.58
N PHE A 286 -0.16 -1.79 15.73
CA PHE A 286 -1.21 -2.79 15.89
C PHE A 286 -2.02 -2.56 17.17
N GLU A 287 -1.34 -2.27 18.29
CA GLU A 287 -2.02 -1.97 19.56
C GLU A 287 -2.89 -0.71 19.45
N ALA A 288 -2.42 0.31 18.74
CA ALA A 288 -3.22 1.51 18.47
C ALA A 288 -4.53 1.17 17.75
N PHE A 289 -4.47 0.29 16.75
CA PHE A 289 -5.67 -0.19 16.07
C PHE A 289 -6.60 -0.95 17.03
N GLN A 290 -6.06 -1.84 17.88
CA GLN A 290 -6.86 -2.56 18.87
C GLN A 290 -7.49 -1.60 19.89
N GLN A 291 -6.77 -0.57 20.32
CA GLN A 291 -7.32 0.48 21.20
C GLN A 291 -8.48 1.20 20.52
N PHE A 292 -8.32 1.62 19.27
CA PHE A 292 -9.41 2.24 18.51
C PHE A 292 -10.69 1.38 18.50
N LYS A 293 -10.59 0.08 18.28
CA LYS A 293 -11.75 -0.83 18.33
C LYS A 293 -12.41 -0.88 19.71
N ASN A 294 -11.64 -0.71 20.77
CA ASN A 294 -12.15 -0.68 22.14
C ASN A 294 -12.63 0.72 22.61
N HIS A 295 -12.60 1.74 21.73
CA HIS A 295 -13.25 3.02 22.00
C HIS A 295 -14.75 2.82 22.24
N PRO A 296 -15.39 3.46 23.26
CA PRO A 296 -16.79 3.20 23.62
C PRO A 296 -17.75 3.20 22.44
N THR A 297 -17.65 4.17 21.54
CA THR A 297 -18.51 4.29 20.35
C THR A 297 -18.30 3.14 19.36
N VAL A 298 -17.05 2.76 19.12
CA VAL A 298 -16.70 1.70 18.16
C VAL A 298 -17.00 0.33 18.75
N LYS A 299 -16.66 0.12 20.03
CA LYS A 299 -16.94 -1.14 20.73
C LYS A 299 -18.42 -1.47 20.73
N SER A 300 -19.29 -0.49 21.00
CA SER A 300 -20.75 -0.73 21.01
C SER A 300 -21.28 -1.20 19.65
N LEU A 301 -20.66 -0.77 18.54
CA LEU A 301 -20.98 -1.24 17.19
C LEU A 301 -20.52 -2.70 16.98
N LEU A 302 -19.28 -3.02 17.39
CA LEU A 302 -18.60 -4.28 17.07
C LEU A 302 -18.93 -5.44 18.04
N GLU A 303 -19.45 -5.15 19.24
CA GLU A 303 -19.70 -6.15 20.27
C GLU A 303 -20.68 -7.23 19.79
N GLY A 304 -20.30 -8.50 19.94
CA GLY A 304 -21.09 -9.64 19.42
C GLY A 304 -20.92 -9.90 17.93
N GLY A 305 -20.07 -9.12 17.25
CA GLY A 305 -19.68 -9.38 15.86
C GLY A 305 -18.46 -10.30 15.74
N GLU A 306 -18.20 -10.77 14.51
CA GLU A 306 -17.11 -11.68 14.16
C GLU A 306 -16.23 -11.08 13.07
N ILE A 307 -14.90 -11.31 13.17
CA ILE A 307 -13.96 -10.93 12.11
C ILE A 307 -13.99 -11.98 11.01
N LEU A 308 -14.26 -11.54 9.79
CA LEU A 308 -14.23 -12.39 8.60
C LEU A 308 -12.86 -12.38 7.93
N SER A 309 -12.20 -11.22 7.90
CA SER A 309 -10.88 -11.06 7.29
C SER A 309 -10.15 -9.87 7.91
N ALA A 310 -8.81 -9.93 7.93
CA ALA A 310 -7.96 -8.84 8.41
C ALA A 310 -6.71 -8.70 7.55
N GLY A 311 -6.17 -7.49 7.48
CA GLY A 311 -4.93 -7.25 6.76
C GLY A 311 -4.24 -5.96 7.15
N ALA A 312 -2.98 -5.85 6.73
CA ALA A 312 -2.19 -4.64 6.90
C ALA A 312 -1.35 -4.36 5.64
N ARG A 313 -1.25 -3.09 5.26
CA ARG A 313 -0.46 -2.67 4.10
C ARG A 313 0.03 -1.24 4.26
N THR A 314 1.22 -0.95 3.76
CA THR A 314 1.68 0.42 3.61
C THR A 314 1.13 1.06 2.35
N ILE A 315 0.90 2.36 2.43
CA ILE A 315 0.47 3.22 1.33
C ILE A 315 1.47 4.37 1.16
N ALA A 316 1.74 4.78 -0.08
CA ALA A 316 2.61 5.91 -0.38
C ALA A 316 1.84 7.23 -0.13
N THR A 317 2.35 8.10 0.72
CA THR A 317 1.67 9.33 1.16
C THR A 317 2.44 10.62 0.87
N GLY A 318 3.60 10.53 0.19
CA GLY A 318 4.48 11.67 -0.06
C GLY A 318 3.90 12.72 -1.01
N GLY A 319 3.00 12.31 -1.91
CA GLY A 319 2.33 13.22 -2.85
C GLY A 319 3.26 13.84 -3.89
N TRP A 320 2.91 15.02 -4.37
CA TRP A 320 3.54 15.68 -5.52
C TRP A 320 5.06 15.82 -5.43
N GLN A 321 5.61 16.23 -4.27
CA GLN A 321 7.03 16.48 -4.09
C GLN A 321 7.87 15.21 -4.16
N SER A 322 7.27 14.08 -3.80
CA SER A 322 7.92 12.77 -3.70
C SER A 322 7.71 11.89 -4.94
N LEU A 323 7.01 12.39 -5.97
CA LEU A 323 6.91 11.68 -7.25
C LEU A 323 8.29 11.57 -7.88
N PRO A 324 8.83 10.36 -8.11
CA PRO A 324 10.04 10.19 -8.90
C PRO A 324 9.80 10.62 -10.35
N GLN A 325 10.80 10.61 -11.19
CA GLN A 325 10.60 10.56 -12.63
C GLN A 325 9.90 9.22 -12.95
N LEU A 326 8.80 9.28 -13.71
CA LEU A 326 7.93 8.11 -13.92
C LEU A 326 8.36 7.25 -15.11
N GLU A 327 9.38 7.67 -15.84
CA GLU A 327 9.93 6.96 -16.98
C GLU A 327 11.44 6.77 -16.82
N MET A 328 11.94 5.71 -17.41
CA MET A 328 13.37 5.39 -17.52
C MET A 328 13.60 4.57 -18.79
N PRO A 329 14.85 4.40 -19.26
CA PRO A 329 15.12 3.61 -20.44
C PRO A 329 14.53 2.19 -20.35
N GLY A 330 13.48 1.93 -21.16
CA GLY A 330 12.79 0.65 -21.27
C GLY A 330 11.75 0.35 -20.18
N ALA A 331 11.46 1.29 -19.25
CA ALA A 331 10.42 1.05 -18.25
C ALA A 331 9.67 2.30 -17.79
N LEU A 332 8.46 2.07 -17.23
CA LEU A 332 7.58 3.07 -16.63
C LEU A 332 7.20 2.69 -15.19
N LEU A 333 6.94 3.70 -14.35
CA LEU A 333 6.33 3.59 -13.03
C LEU A 333 4.88 4.10 -13.09
N ILE A 334 3.91 3.29 -12.65
CA ILE A 334 2.50 3.68 -12.59
C ILE A 334 1.87 3.35 -11.22
N GLY A 335 0.74 3.96 -10.91
CA GLY A 335 0.05 3.75 -9.65
C GLY A 335 0.92 4.09 -8.44
N ASP A 336 0.77 3.34 -7.35
CA ASP A 336 1.51 3.58 -6.12
C ASP A 336 3.01 3.25 -6.22
N ALA A 337 3.45 2.52 -7.25
CA ALA A 337 4.87 2.37 -7.55
C ALA A 337 5.50 3.73 -7.93
N GLY A 338 4.75 4.59 -8.63
CA GLY A 338 5.09 5.98 -8.90
C GLY A 338 4.66 6.96 -7.79
N GLY A 339 3.95 6.51 -6.74
CA GLY A 339 3.51 7.39 -5.65
C GLY A 339 2.27 8.24 -5.97
N THR A 340 1.36 7.77 -6.81
CA THR A 340 0.23 8.56 -7.32
C THR A 340 -0.95 8.73 -6.37
N LEU A 341 -0.95 8.07 -5.20
CA LEU A 341 -2.03 8.13 -4.22
C LEU A 341 -2.30 9.57 -3.74
N ASN A 342 -3.57 9.97 -3.68
CA ASN A 342 -3.97 11.22 -3.04
C ASN A 342 -4.28 10.98 -1.56
N PHE A 343 -3.31 11.29 -0.74
CA PHE A 343 -3.37 11.17 0.70
C PHE A 343 -4.53 11.97 1.33
N VAL A 344 -4.77 13.20 0.89
CA VAL A 344 -5.79 14.09 1.47
C VAL A 344 -7.20 13.57 1.20
N LYS A 345 -7.43 12.98 0.03
CA LYS A 345 -8.72 12.35 -0.28
C LYS A 345 -8.95 11.03 0.46
N ILE A 346 -7.92 10.45 1.08
CA ILE A 346 -7.96 9.08 1.63
C ILE A 346 -8.35 8.05 0.55
N LYS A 347 -7.95 8.31 -0.69
CA LYS A 347 -8.31 7.51 -1.87
C LYS A 347 -7.10 7.35 -2.79
N GLY A 348 -6.83 6.11 -3.19
CA GLY A 348 -5.72 5.78 -4.11
C GLY A 348 -6.18 5.07 -5.38
N VAL A 349 -7.24 4.27 -5.30
CA VAL A 349 -7.67 3.38 -6.39
C VAL A 349 -8.01 4.15 -7.67
N HIS A 350 -8.70 5.29 -7.57
CA HIS A 350 -9.02 6.13 -8.72
C HIS A 350 -7.77 6.69 -9.40
N GLN A 351 -6.74 7.06 -8.63
CA GLN A 351 -5.46 7.51 -9.19
C GLN A 351 -4.66 6.37 -9.81
N ALA A 352 -4.72 5.18 -9.22
CA ALA A 352 -4.09 3.99 -9.78
C ALA A 352 -4.70 3.65 -11.16
N ILE A 353 -6.03 3.61 -11.26
CA ILE A 353 -6.74 3.38 -12.54
C ILE A 353 -6.40 4.51 -13.54
N ARG A 354 -6.45 5.78 -13.11
CA ARG A 354 -6.14 6.93 -13.96
C ARG A 354 -4.73 6.88 -14.49
N SER A 355 -3.73 6.57 -13.65
CA SER A 355 -2.33 6.52 -14.08
C SER A 355 -2.09 5.36 -15.06
N GLY A 356 -2.71 4.20 -14.82
CA GLY A 356 -2.63 3.05 -15.71
C GLY A 356 -3.25 3.37 -17.07
N ALA A 357 -4.49 3.86 -17.08
CA ALA A 357 -5.18 4.19 -18.33
C ALA A 357 -4.44 5.26 -19.14
N LEU A 358 -3.96 6.33 -18.48
CA LEU A 358 -3.19 7.40 -19.13
C LEU A 358 -1.86 6.87 -19.69
N ALA A 359 -1.16 5.99 -18.97
CA ALA A 359 0.06 5.36 -19.46
C ALA A 359 -0.22 4.46 -20.67
N GLY A 360 -1.34 3.70 -20.68
CA GLY A 360 -1.77 2.92 -21.82
C GLY A 360 -2.07 3.77 -23.06
N GLU A 361 -2.73 4.93 -22.88
CA GLU A 361 -2.93 5.90 -23.96
C GLU A 361 -1.62 6.48 -24.50
N HIS A 362 -0.72 6.84 -23.60
CA HIS A 362 0.57 7.41 -23.97
C HIS A 362 1.43 6.39 -24.74
N VAL A 363 1.53 5.15 -24.23
CA VAL A 363 2.32 4.07 -24.85
C VAL A 363 1.74 3.64 -26.20
N ALA A 364 0.44 3.72 -26.40
CA ALA A 364 -0.16 3.45 -27.72
C ALA A 364 0.36 4.41 -28.81
N ALA A 365 0.68 5.68 -28.45
CA ALA A 365 1.25 6.66 -29.35
C ALA A 365 2.79 6.72 -29.30
N HIS A 366 3.39 6.38 -28.15
CA HIS A 366 4.82 6.45 -27.86
C HIS A 366 5.30 5.12 -27.26
N PRO A 367 5.60 4.10 -28.07
CA PRO A 367 5.86 2.73 -27.59
C PRO A 367 7.03 2.59 -26.60
N THR A 368 7.96 3.54 -26.56
CA THR A 368 9.06 3.58 -25.60
C THR A 368 8.66 4.14 -24.24
N GLY A 369 7.48 4.76 -24.12
CA GLY A 369 7.01 5.44 -22.91
C GLY A 369 7.67 6.78 -22.61
N GLU A 370 8.56 7.28 -23.47
CA GLU A 370 9.27 8.54 -23.30
C GLU A 370 8.28 9.73 -23.22
N GLY A 371 8.52 10.65 -22.26
CA GLY A 371 7.68 11.82 -22.01
C GLY A 371 6.49 11.57 -21.08
N PHE A 372 6.31 10.36 -20.55
CA PHE A 372 5.18 10.03 -19.67
C PHE A 372 5.15 10.84 -18.37
N ASP A 373 6.31 11.14 -17.75
CA ASP A 373 6.36 11.96 -16.52
C ASP A 373 5.72 13.33 -16.73
N ALA A 374 6.03 13.99 -17.84
CA ALA A 374 5.45 15.28 -18.17
C ALA A 374 3.93 15.18 -18.41
N VAL A 375 3.48 14.15 -19.12
CA VAL A 375 2.07 13.86 -19.40
C VAL A 375 1.30 13.62 -18.09
N TRP A 376 1.83 12.78 -17.17
CA TRP A 376 1.21 12.54 -15.88
C TRP A 376 1.12 13.82 -15.05
N ARG A 377 2.21 14.58 -14.94
CA ARG A 377 2.23 15.84 -14.15
C ARG A 377 1.27 16.89 -14.69
N ALA A 378 1.07 16.95 -15.99
CA ALA A 378 0.10 17.85 -16.63
C ALA A 378 -1.35 17.37 -16.49
N SER A 379 -1.56 16.08 -16.28
CA SER A 379 -2.89 15.46 -16.21
C SER A 379 -3.71 15.94 -15.00
N GLU A 380 -5.02 15.64 -15.04
CA GLU A 380 -5.94 15.85 -13.91
C GLU A 380 -5.40 15.22 -12.61
N GLY A 381 -4.83 14.00 -12.69
CA GLY A 381 -4.26 13.29 -11.54
C GLY A 381 -3.05 14.00 -10.95
N GLY A 382 -2.11 14.41 -11.79
CA GLY A 382 -0.93 15.15 -11.37
C GLY A 382 -1.30 16.51 -10.76
N GLN A 383 -2.22 17.24 -11.39
CA GLN A 383 -2.69 18.53 -10.88
C GLN A 383 -3.48 18.39 -9.57
N GLU A 384 -4.22 17.31 -9.39
CA GLU A 384 -4.87 16.97 -8.13
C GLU A 384 -3.83 16.82 -6.98
N LEU A 385 -2.74 16.09 -7.20
CA LEU A 385 -1.66 15.96 -6.23
C LEU A 385 -0.95 17.29 -5.95
N LYS A 386 -0.69 18.10 -7.01
CA LYS A 386 -0.04 19.40 -6.87
C LYS A 386 -0.83 20.37 -5.99
N ARG A 387 -2.15 20.33 -6.06
CA ARG A 387 -3.02 21.21 -5.26
C ARG A 387 -3.01 20.89 -3.77
N VAL A 388 -2.78 19.64 -3.39
CA VAL A 388 -2.75 19.20 -1.98
C VAL A 388 -1.33 18.99 -1.45
N ARG A 389 -0.31 19.45 -2.18
CA ARG A 389 1.10 19.15 -1.93
C ARG A 389 1.58 19.51 -0.51
N ASN A 390 1.03 20.55 0.09
CA ASN A 390 1.44 21.02 1.41
C ASN A 390 0.69 20.37 2.57
N ALA A 391 -0.37 19.60 2.30
CA ALA A 391 -1.20 19.04 3.36
C ALA A 391 -0.41 18.03 4.22
N LYS A 392 0.19 16.99 3.59
CA LYS A 392 0.92 15.95 4.34
C LYS A 392 2.12 16.49 5.11
N PRO A 393 3.03 17.30 4.54
CA PRO A 393 4.19 17.81 5.27
C PRO A 393 3.83 18.69 6.46
N ALA A 394 2.68 19.38 6.43
CA ALA A 394 2.23 20.23 7.52
C ALA A 394 1.91 19.42 8.80
N PHE A 395 1.45 18.18 8.68
CA PHE A 395 1.18 17.31 9.81
C PHE A 395 2.45 16.94 10.61
N LYS A 396 3.63 17.14 10.07
CA LYS A 396 4.89 17.02 10.80
C LYS A 396 4.97 17.97 12.01
N ARG A 397 4.22 19.09 11.96
CA ARG A 397 4.13 20.07 13.05
C ARG A 397 2.96 19.80 14.00
N GLY A 398 2.36 18.62 13.91
CA GLY A 398 1.23 18.18 14.71
C GLY A 398 -0.13 18.30 14.01
N LEU A 399 -1.13 17.66 14.60
CA LEU A 399 -2.47 17.51 14.05
C LEU A 399 -3.13 18.86 13.71
N TRP A 400 -3.10 19.80 14.64
CA TRP A 400 -3.80 21.08 14.49
C TRP A 400 -3.19 21.96 13.40
N VAL A 401 -1.86 22.02 13.30
CA VAL A 401 -1.16 22.73 12.23
C VAL A 401 -1.44 22.07 10.89
N GLY A 402 -1.45 20.73 10.82
CA GLY A 402 -1.81 19.98 9.63
C GLY A 402 -3.24 20.26 9.16
N LEU A 403 -4.21 20.27 10.06
CA LEU A 403 -5.62 20.57 9.74
C LEU A 403 -5.81 22.01 9.26
N LEU A 404 -5.21 23.00 9.95
CA LEU A 404 -5.28 24.41 9.54
C LEU A 404 -4.65 24.63 8.17
N ASN A 405 -3.49 24.03 7.91
CA ASN A 405 -2.84 24.12 6.61
C ASN A 405 -3.66 23.42 5.52
N SER A 406 -4.27 22.26 5.82
CA SER A 406 -5.14 21.55 4.87
C SER A 406 -6.39 22.37 4.54
N ALA A 407 -6.97 23.06 5.52
CA ALA A 407 -8.07 24.00 5.28
C ALA A 407 -7.62 25.17 4.40
N TRP A 408 -6.44 25.76 4.66
CA TRP A 408 -5.86 26.80 3.83
C TRP A 408 -5.62 26.35 2.39
N GLU A 409 -4.99 25.19 2.16
CA GLU A 409 -4.79 24.61 0.83
C GLU A 409 -6.12 24.38 0.09
N THR A 410 -7.15 23.95 0.82
CA THR A 410 -8.50 23.78 0.26
C THR A 410 -9.10 25.14 -0.17
N LEU A 411 -9.06 26.13 0.70
CA LEU A 411 -9.59 27.48 0.43
C LEU A 411 -8.86 28.19 -0.72
N THR A 412 -7.56 28.00 -0.83
CA THR A 412 -6.72 28.61 -1.87
C THR A 412 -6.62 27.78 -3.15
N CYS A 413 -7.29 26.61 -3.20
CA CYS A 413 -7.14 25.63 -4.29
C CYS A 413 -5.68 25.25 -4.57
N GLY A 414 -4.85 25.13 -3.52
CA GLY A 414 -3.44 24.78 -3.61
C GLY A 414 -2.54 25.89 -4.18
N LYS A 415 -2.98 27.14 -4.19
CA LYS A 415 -2.23 28.30 -4.73
C LYS A 415 -1.25 28.91 -3.71
N SER A 416 -0.87 28.16 -2.67
CA SER A 416 0.17 28.61 -1.74
C SER A 416 1.49 28.90 -2.47
N PRO A 417 2.16 30.04 -2.20
CA PRO A 417 3.42 30.39 -2.86
C PRO A 417 4.63 29.60 -2.36
N TRP A 418 4.44 28.75 -1.34
CA TRP A 418 5.47 27.88 -0.77
C TRP A 418 5.18 26.41 -1.06
N THR A 419 6.19 25.57 -0.90
CA THR A 419 6.09 24.11 -0.87
C THR A 419 6.77 23.61 0.40
N LEU A 420 6.04 22.84 1.19
CA LEU A 420 6.56 22.15 2.37
C LEU A 420 7.19 20.82 1.95
N HIS A 421 8.21 20.35 2.68
CA HIS A 421 9.02 19.19 2.31
C HIS A 421 8.80 17.99 3.23
N ASN A 422 8.84 16.81 2.63
CA ASN A 422 8.87 15.53 3.34
C ASN A 422 10.28 15.19 3.81
N THR A 423 10.37 14.33 4.82
CA THR A 423 11.62 13.75 5.34
C THR A 423 11.43 12.24 5.47
N GLU A 424 12.48 11.48 5.34
CA GLU A 424 12.44 10.02 5.40
C GLU A 424 11.84 9.51 6.72
N ASP A 425 10.97 8.50 6.62
CA ASP A 425 10.20 7.98 7.77
C ASP A 425 11.10 7.38 8.85
N TYR A 426 12.14 6.62 8.47
CA TYR A 426 13.03 5.97 9.44
C TYR A 426 13.88 6.96 10.22
N GLN A 427 14.27 8.09 9.61
CA GLN A 427 15.08 9.13 10.25
C GLN A 427 14.32 9.93 11.31
N GLN A 428 12.98 9.84 11.35
CA GLN A 428 12.18 10.52 12.35
C GLN A 428 12.13 9.76 13.68
N LEU A 429 12.51 8.48 13.69
CA LEU A 429 12.49 7.67 14.90
C LEU A 429 13.56 8.16 15.87
N GLN A 430 13.15 8.60 17.06
CA GLN A 430 14.07 9.04 18.11
C GLN A 430 14.61 7.83 18.88
N LYS A 431 15.77 8.00 19.51
CA LYS A 431 16.31 6.99 20.40
C LYS A 431 15.53 6.93 21.72
N LEU A 432 15.63 5.81 22.42
CA LEU A 432 14.91 5.59 23.69
C LEU A 432 15.22 6.63 24.76
N ASP A 433 16.48 7.07 24.83
CA ASP A 433 16.97 8.09 25.78
C ASP A 433 16.65 9.52 25.34
N GLU A 434 16.43 9.76 24.07
CA GLU A 434 16.07 11.06 23.49
C GLU A 434 14.55 11.33 23.54
N TYR A 435 13.73 10.25 23.51
CA TYR A 435 12.28 10.37 23.48
C TYR A 435 11.70 10.60 24.87
N ALA A 436 11.37 11.85 25.18
CA ALA A 436 11.00 12.30 26.52
C ALA A 436 9.58 11.88 27.00
N SER A 437 8.69 11.42 26.10
CA SER A 437 7.33 11.04 26.50
C SER A 437 7.33 9.67 27.21
N PRO A 438 6.46 9.46 28.21
CA PRO A 438 6.33 8.17 28.87
C PRO A 438 5.84 7.09 27.91
N GLU A 439 6.09 5.83 28.25
CA GLU A 439 5.51 4.72 27.51
C GLU A 439 3.98 4.78 27.58
N ARG A 440 3.33 4.46 26.45
CA ARG A 440 1.86 4.45 26.37
C ARG A 440 1.31 3.28 27.15
N GLU A 441 0.36 3.54 28.01
CA GLU A 441 -0.47 2.51 28.62
C GLU A 441 -1.50 2.03 27.59
N TRP A 442 -1.49 0.73 27.34
CA TRP A 442 -2.46 0.08 26.49
C TRP A 442 -3.50 -0.62 27.36
N ILE A 443 -4.77 -0.22 27.22
CA ILE A 443 -5.86 -0.86 27.96
C ILE A 443 -6.11 -2.29 27.48
N ASP A 444 -6.61 -3.14 28.36
CA ASP A 444 -6.97 -4.49 28.01
C ASP A 444 -8.03 -4.54 26.90
N ARG A 445 -7.80 -5.45 25.97
CA ARG A 445 -8.67 -5.66 24.81
C ARG A 445 -9.75 -6.68 25.16
N THR A 446 -10.99 -6.35 24.82
CA THR A 446 -12.12 -7.27 24.96
C THR A 446 -12.60 -7.81 23.62
N LEU A 447 -12.32 -7.10 22.52
CA LEU A 447 -12.65 -7.50 21.15
C LEU A 447 -11.49 -8.29 20.49
N PRO A 448 -11.78 -9.28 19.63
CA PRO A 448 -10.76 -9.97 18.84
C PRO A 448 -10.20 -9.06 17.71
N PRO A 449 -9.03 -9.43 17.13
CA PRO A 449 -8.08 -10.41 17.65
C PRO A 449 -7.38 -9.85 18.90
N ARG A 450 -6.94 -10.75 19.78
CA ARG A 450 -6.29 -10.31 21.03
C ARG A 450 -4.79 -10.04 20.87
N ASP A 451 -4.17 -10.60 19.85
CA ASP A 451 -2.75 -10.45 19.56
C ASP A 451 -2.48 -10.45 18.05
N ARG A 452 -1.24 -10.14 17.67
CA ARG A 452 -0.81 -10.01 16.27
C ARG A 452 -0.81 -11.34 15.52
N VAL A 453 -0.40 -12.41 16.16
CA VAL A 453 -0.34 -13.74 15.53
C VAL A 453 -1.75 -14.24 15.22
N SER A 454 -2.69 -14.07 16.14
CA SER A 454 -4.11 -14.35 15.89
C SER A 454 -4.66 -13.53 14.72
N SER A 455 -4.18 -12.29 14.52
CA SER A 455 -4.57 -11.45 13.38
C SER A 455 -4.07 -12.00 12.04
N VAL A 456 -2.91 -12.66 12.02
CA VAL A 456 -2.35 -13.28 10.79
C VAL A 456 -3.26 -14.39 10.26
N PHE A 457 -3.94 -15.13 11.14
CA PHE A 457 -4.93 -16.14 10.74
C PHE A 457 -6.04 -15.54 9.84
N PHE A 458 -6.54 -14.34 10.18
CA PHE A 458 -7.57 -13.66 9.40
C PHE A 458 -7.07 -13.05 8.09
N ALA A 459 -5.75 -13.01 7.87
CA ALA A 459 -5.15 -12.65 6.59
C ALA A 459 -5.12 -13.83 5.61
N ASN A 460 -5.51 -15.02 6.04
CA ASN A 460 -5.43 -16.27 5.28
C ASN A 460 -4.04 -16.41 4.61
N ASN A 461 -3.01 -16.21 5.42
CA ASN A 461 -1.62 -16.13 4.98
C ASN A 461 -1.04 -17.53 4.74
N SER A 462 -0.38 -17.71 3.60
CA SER A 462 0.26 -18.98 3.24
C SER A 462 1.66 -18.71 2.67
N HIS A 463 2.67 -19.25 3.32
CA HIS A 463 4.06 -19.27 2.86
C HIS A 463 4.62 -20.66 2.95
N ASP A 464 5.41 -21.07 1.98
CA ASP A 464 6.24 -22.25 2.13
C ASP A 464 7.34 -21.95 3.16
N GLU A 465 7.31 -22.67 4.29
CA GLU A 465 8.32 -22.50 5.34
C GLU A 465 9.70 -23.02 4.94
N ALA A 466 9.78 -23.85 3.91
CA ALA A 466 11.05 -24.39 3.41
C ALA A 466 11.84 -23.37 2.58
N GLN A 467 11.20 -22.30 2.06
CA GLN A 467 11.88 -21.27 1.28
C GLN A 467 12.78 -20.37 2.13
N PRO A 468 13.81 -19.73 1.54
CA PRO A 468 14.62 -18.72 2.23
C PRO A 468 13.76 -17.54 2.68
N ALA A 469 14.07 -16.94 3.83
CA ALA A 469 13.38 -15.75 4.28
C ALA A 469 13.52 -14.61 3.24
N HIS A 470 12.39 -14.08 2.79
CA HIS A 470 12.33 -12.94 1.86
C HIS A 470 12.59 -11.59 2.53
N LEU A 471 12.81 -11.59 3.83
CA LEU A 471 13.16 -10.45 4.66
C LEU A 471 14.68 -10.49 4.90
N LYS A 472 15.42 -9.74 4.10
CA LYS A 472 16.89 -9.73 4.16
C LYS A 472 17.35 -8.69 5.16
N VAL A 473 18.16 -9.10 6.14
CA VAL A 473 18.79 -8.22 7.13
C VAL A 473 20.28 -8.19 6.86
N ALA A 474 20.81 -7.00 6.55
CA ALA A 474 22.20 -6.85 6.12
C ALA A 474 23.21 -7.14 7.24
N ASP A 475 22.88 -6.78 8.49
CA ASP A 475 23.70 -7.03 9.66
C ASP A 475 22.86 -7.31 10.91
N THR A 476 22.76 -8.58 11.30
CA THR A 476 22.00 -9.00 12.47
C THR A 476 22.71 -8.69 13.80
N ASN A 477 24.04 -8.40 13.79
CA ASN A 477 24.75 -7.99 15.00
C ASN A 477 24.26 -6.65 15.52
N ILE A 478 23.90 -5.72 14.61
CA ILE A 478 23.29 -4.44 14.99
C ILE A 478 22.00 -4.68 15.79
N CYS A 479 21.19 -5.67 15.42
CA CYS A 479 19.95 -6.01 16.12
C CYS A 479 20.19 -6.42 17.57
N ALA A 480 21.20 -7.25 17.83
CA ALA A 480 21.55 -7.75 19.15
C ALA A 480 22.31 -6.76 20.04
N THR A 481 22.86 -5.71 19.46
CA THR A 481 23.73 -4.74 20.15
C THR A 481 23.13 -3.34 20.15
N ARG A 482 23.51 -2.51 19.20
CA ARG A 482 23.15 -1.09 19.13
C ARG A 482 21.62 -0.86 19.06
N CYS A 483 20.91 -1.62 18.24
CA CYS A 483 19.48 -1.44 18.07
C CYS A 483 18.72 -1.73 19.37
N THR A 484 19.12 -2.77 20.12
CA THR A 484 18.55 -3.08 21.44
C THR A 484 18.70 -1.91 22.39
N THR A 485 19.88 -1.28 22.41
CA THR A 485 20.19 -0.18 23.34
C THR A 485 19.58 1.13 22.88
N GLU A 486 19.73 1.47 21.60
CA GLU A 486 19.34 2.78 21.08
C GLU A 486 17.84 2.89 20.80
N TYR A 487 17.19 1.82 20.29
CA TYR A 487 15.78 1.86 19.85
C TYR A 487 14.91 0.76 20.47
N GLY A 488 15.50 -0.21 21.20
CA GLY A 488 14.78 -1.33 21.81
C GLY A 488 14.16 -2.26 20.77
N ASN A 489 14.79 -2.48 19.63
CA ASN A 489 14.33 -3.35 18.54
C ASN A 489 12.91 -3.01 18.05
N PRO A 490 12.70 -1.86 17.43
CA PRO A 490 11.39 -1.36 17.06
C PRO A 490 10.68 -2.23 16.02
N CYS A 491 11.41 -3.09 15.28
CA CYS A 491 10.83 -4.07 14.36
C CYS A 491 9.89 -5.07 15.05
N GLU A 492 10.14 -5.43 16.31
CA GLU A 492 9.21 -6.21 17.11
C GLU A 492 7.88 -5.48 17.37
N ARG A 493 7.87 -4.15 17.33
CA ARG A 493 6.71 -3.32 17.66
C ARG A 493 5.92 -2.88 16.44
N PHE A 494 6.61 -2.41 15.40
CA PHE A 494 5.91 -1.93 14.20
C PHE A 494 5.42 -3.05 13.27
N CYS A 495 5.98 -4.26 13.37
CA CYS A 495 5.51 -5.38 12.55
C CYS A 495 4.09 -5.79 12.95
N PRO A 496 3.09 -5.74 12.04
CA PRO A 496 1.71 -6.10 12.35
C PRO A 496 1.50 -7.61 12.53
N ALA A 497 2.49 -8.42 12.16
CA ALA A 497 2.35 -9.87 12.04
C ALA A 497 3.31 -10.67 12.94
N GLY A 498 4.06 -10.01 13.85
CA GLY A 498 4.98 -10.72 14.75
C GLY A 498 6.10 -11.48 14.04
N VAL A 499 6.65 -10.89 12.98
CA VAL A 499 7.70 -11.53 12.17
C VAL A 499 9.06 -11.49 12.86
N TYR A 500 9.36 -10.44 13.61
CA TYR A 500 10.66 -10.22 14.25
C TYR A 500 10.59 -10.47 15.74
N GLU A 501 11.53 -11.24 16.28
CA GLU A 501 11.64 -11.54 17.70
C GLU A 501 13.10 -11.58 18.12
N MET A 502 13.43 -11.00 19.28
CA MET A 502 14.73 -11.14 19.91
C MET A 502 14.69 -12.32 20.89
N VAL A 503 15.33 -13.43 20.50
CA VAL A 503 15.37 -14.67 21.30
C VAL A 503 16.77 -14.89 21.88
N ASP A 504 16.85 -15.68 22.94
CA ASP A 504 18.13 -16.06 23.55
C ASP A 504 18.97 -16.92 22.59
N ASP A 505 20.29 -16.71 22.58
CA ASP A 505 21.22 -17.34 21.63
C ASP A 505 21.95 -18.58 22.20
N ASN A 506 21.53 -19.11 23.33
CA ASN A 506 22.18 -20.20 24.08
C ASN A 506 23.60 -19.90 24.59
N ALA A 507 24.17 -18.72 24.29
CA ALA A 507 25.47 -18.26 24.75
C ALA A 507 25.37 -17.16 25.81
N GLY A 508 24.16 -16.83 26.25
CA GLY A 508 23.86 -15.75 27.20
C GLY A 508 23.64 -14.38 26.55
N GLY A 509 23.57 -14.34 25.23
CA GLY A 509 23.21 -13.17 24.42
C GLY A 509 21.82 -13.28 23.79
N LYS A 510 21.52 -12.36 22.88
CA LYS A 510 20.30 -12.37 22.07
C LYS A 510 20.61 -12.42 20.58
N ARG A 511 19.74 -13.07 19.82
CA ARG A 511 19.77 -13.06 18.35
C ARG A 511 18.41 -12.71 17.78
N LEU A 512 18.41 -12.14 16.58
CA LEU A 512 17.20 -11.89 15.84
C LEU A 512 16.66 -13.21 15.24
N GLN A 513 15.41 -13.53 15.53
CA GLN A 513 14.64 -14.56 14.85
C GLN A 513 13.64 -13.92 13.88
N ILE A 514 13.54 -14.49 12.68
CA ILE A 514 12.64 -14.01 11.62
C ILE A 514 11.62 -15.09 11.30
N ASN A 515 10.37 -14.89 11.72
CA ASN A 515 9.24 -15.78 11.45
C ASN A 515 8.60 -15.36 10.10
N ALA A 516 9.31 -15.62 8.99
CA ALA A 516 8.95 -15.13 7.66
C ALA A 516 7.57 -15.62 7.19
N ALA A 517 7.13 -16.79 7.65
CA ALA A 517 5.81 -17.35 7.34
C ALA A 517 4.64 -16.47 7.81
N ASN A 518 4.84 -15.65 8.84
CA ASN A 518 3.82 -14.72 9.33
C ASN A 518 3.69 -13.46 8.47
N CYS A 519 4.61 -13.22 7.53
CA CYS A 519 4.69 -11.95 6.81
C CYS A 519 3.47 -11.70 5.92
N VAL A 520 2.73 -10.64 6.18
CA VAL A 520 1.56 -10.18 5.41
C VAL A 520 1.92 -9.18 4.30
N HIS A 521 3.18 -9.10 3.89
CA HIS A 521 3.71 -8.26 2.81
C HIS A 521 3.41 -6.76 2.97
N CYS A 522 3.28 -6.25 4.20
CA CYS A 522 2.99 -4.84 4.45
C CYS A 522 4.16 -3.90 4.16
N LYS A 523 5.41 -4.40 4.19
CA LYS A 523 6.66 -3.67 3.92
C LYS A 523 7.02 -2.56 4.92
N ALA A 524 6.34 -2.49 6.07
CA ALA A 524 6.66 -1.50 7.10
C ALA A 524 8.12 -1.59 7.59
N CYS A 525 8.69 -2.78 7.62
CA CYS A 525 10.07 -3.02 8.04
C CYS A 525 11.11 -2.43 7.07
N ASP A 526 10.89 -2.56 5.77
CA ASP A 526 11.75 -1.97 4.72
C ASP A 526 11.69 -0.42 4.70
N ILE A 527 10.74 0.18 5.43
CA ILE A 527 10.52 1.62 5.46
C ILE A 527 10.97 2.22 6.80
N LYS A 528 10.66 1.54 7.93
CA LYS A 528 10.76 2.13 9.27
C LYS A 528 11.99 1.68 10.06
N ASP A 529 12.75 0.71 9.59
CA ASP A 529 13.96 0.27 10.29
C ASP A 529 14.97 1.41 10.42
N PRO A 530 15.37 1.82 11.65
CA PRO A 530 16.19 3.01 11.87
C PRO A 530 17.59 2.95 11.27
N TYR A 531 18.08 1.75 11.00
CA TYR A 531 19.40 1.55 10.36
C TYR A 531 19.29 1.25 8.85
N ALA A 532 18.06 1.17 8.31
CA ALA A 532 17.78 0.82 6.92
C ALA A 532 18.48 -0.49 6.46
N ILE A 533 18.62 -1.45 7.37
CA ILE A 533 19.26 -2.76 7.11
C ILE A 533 18.27 -3.85 6.71
N ILE A 534 16.97 -3.63 6.87
CA ILE A 534 15.94 -4.58 6.47
C ILE A 534 15.50 -4.30 5.04
N THR A 535 15.64 -5.29 4.17
CA THR A 535 15.13 -5.22 2.79
C THR A 535 14.08 -6.30 2.57
N TRP A 536 12.87 -5.89 2.24
CA TRP A 536 11.83 -6.81 1.78
C TRP A 536 12.08 -7.15 0.31
N THR A 537 12.15 -8.43 -0.03
CA THR A 537 12.22 -8.96 -1.40
C THR A 537 10.97 -9.78 -1.69
N THR A 538 10.67 -10.05 -2.96
CA THR A 538 9.54 -10.91 -3.31
C THR A 538 9.83 -12.36 -2.88
N PRO A 539 8.90 -13.02 -2.14
CA PRO A 539 8.99 -14.46 -1.89
C PRO A 539 8.65 -15.25 -3.16
N GLU A 540 8.68 -16.56 -3.08
CA GLU A 540 8.18 -17.43 -4.15
C GLU A 540 6.75 -17.04 -4.54
N GLY A 541 6.47 -17.19 -5.82
CA GLY A 541 5.16 -16.89 -6.39
C GLY A 541 4.05 -17.76 -5.76
N GLY A 542 2.86 -17.21 -5.65
CA GLY A 542 1.71 -17.86 -5.00
C GLY A 542 1.68 -17.73 -3.47
N SER A 543 2.79 -17.30 -2.84
CA SER A 543 2.90 -17.13 -1.39
C SER A 543 2.35 -15.80 -0.92
N GLY A 544 1.93 -15.74 0.37
CA GLY A 544 1.53 -14.52 1.06
C GLY A 544 0.08 -14.49 1.53
N PRO A 545 -0.43 -13.32 1.91
CA PRO A 545 -1.79 -13.18 2.38
C PRO A 545 -2.81 -13.41 1.25
N ASN A 546 -4.00 -13.86 1.64
CA ASN A 546 -5.14 -13.95 0.74
C ASN A 546 -6.33 -13.20 1.36
N TYR A 547 -6.40 -11.90 1.09
CA TYR A 547 -7.39 -11.00 1.67
C TYR A 547 -8.76 -11.20 1.02
N GLN A 548 -9.56 -12.06 1.59
CA GLN A 548 -10.92 -12.30 1.10
C GLN A 548 -11.79 -11.06 1.38
N ASN A 549 -12.31 -10.46 0.33
CA ASN A 549 -13.28 -9.36 0.39
C ASN A 549 -12.80 -8.05 1.06
N LEU A 550 -11.47 -7.82 1.19
CA LEU A 550 -10.91 -6.57 1.74
C LEU A 550 -10.67 -5.49 0.70
#